data_fafb6c1098f46907d31c5030e11561b9
#
_entry.id   fafb6c1098f46907d31c5030e11561b9
#
_cell.length_a   1.000
_cell.length_b   1.000
_cell.length_c   1.000
_cell.angle_alpha   90.00
_cell.angle_beta   90.00
_cell.angle_gamma   90.00
#
_symmetry.space_group_name_H-M   'P 1'
#
loop_
_entity.id
_entity.type
_entity.pdbx_description
1 polymer ?
#
loop_
_entity_poly.entity_id
_entity_poly.type
_entity_poly.pdbx_seq_one_letter_code
_entity_poly.pdbx_strand_id
1 'polypeptide(L)'
;IGGLDSAFRCLFSGSTLVVAETRSPEAAGQAIASHQVNVLPASPTFLNLMLLSGTAQKHDLSTVEIIAYGAEAMPQKVLSRLAKAFPNAQLQQKFGTSETGTIRIKSIGNESLFFRIEDSDTQWKVVEEELWLKTPSRVLGYLNADDGGLEADGWYRTGDLVEIDDHDNLRIIGRASAVINVGGQKVHPSEVEAILNEIEGIEAVSIYGMAAPITGSTVACEIVVSGDEGSRTWKRTIRNHCRGKLAPWKIPSSVKIVDSISVNIRMKKTIR
;
A
#
# COMPACT_ATOMS: atom_id res chain seq x y z
N ILE A 1 -3.21 11.30 9.17
CA ILE A 1 -2.13 12.31 9.28
C ILE A 1 -1.65 12.82 7.92
N GLY A 2 -1.60 11.98 6.87
CA GLY A 2 -1.06 12.38 5.56
C GLY A 2 -1.68 13.62 4.92
N GLY A 3 -2.99 13.81 5.06
CA GLY A 3 -3.65 15.02 4.57
C GLY A 3 -3.23 16.30 5.31
N LEU A 4 -3.06 16.20 6.63
CA LEU A 4 -2.54 17.32 7.44
C LEU A 4 -1.09 17.61 7.11
N ASP A 5 -0.25 16.58 6.93
CA ASP A 5 1.15 16.76 6.50
C ASP A 5 1.24 17.51 5.17
N SER A 6 0.41 17.13 4.19
CA SER A 6 0.34 17.82 2.89
C SER A 6 -0.09 19.29 3.04
N ALA A 7 -1.10 19.56 3.85
CA ALA A 7 -1.58 20.93 4.09
C ALA A 7 -0.51 21.80 4.78
N PHE A 8 0.14 21.28 5.83
CA PHE A 8 1.24 22.00 6.51
C PHE A 8 2.42 22.22 5.58
N ARG A 9 2.81 21.25 4.76
CA ARG A 9 3.87 21.44 3.75
C ARG A 9 3.55 22.58 2.80
N CYS A 10 2.32 22.66 2.29
CA CYS A 10 1.89 23.78 1.44
C CYS A 10 1.97 25.12 2.18
N LEU A 11 1.52 25.19 3.44
CA LEU A 11 1.59 26.40 4.24
C LEU A 11 3.03 26.87 4.48
N PHE A 12 3.92 25.94 4.87
CA PHE A 12 5.32 26.28 5.16
C PHE A 12 6.16 26.57 3.92
N SER A 13 5.83 25.98 2.77
CA SER A 13 6.57 26.20 1.52
C SER A 13 6.01 27.34 0.67
N GLY A 14 4.86 27.93 1.06
CA GLY A 14 4.16 28.92 0.24
C GLY A 14 3.54 28.35 -1.04
N SER A 15 3.33 27.03 -1.09
CA SER A 15 2.74 26.35 -2.23
C SER A 15 1.21 26.44 -2.23
N THR A 16 0.59 26.21 -3.39
CA THR A 16 -0.86 26.16 -3.53
C THR A 16 -1.38 24.76 -3.21
N LEU A 17 -2.36 24.66 -2.30
CA LEU A 17 -3.09 23.43 -2.03
C LEU A 17 -4.35 23.37 -2.90
N VAL A 18 -4.39 22.39 -3.81
CA VAL A 18 -5.57 22.09 -4.62
C VAL A 18 -6.36 20.97 -3.98
N VAL A 19 -7.66 21.18 -3.77
CA VAL A 19 -8.58 20.18 -3.22
C VAL A 19 -9.59 19.81 -4.28
N ALA A 20 -9.64 18.54 -4.67
CA ALA A 20 -10.62 18.03 -5.61
C ALA A 20 -12.04 18.05 -4.99
N GLU A 21 -13.07 18.29 -5.80
CA GLU A 21 -14.47 18.37 -5.34
C GLU A 21 -14.95 17.09 -4.68
N THR A 22 -14.52 15.95 -5.21
CA THR A 22 -14.82 14.62 -4.65
C THR A 22 -13.56 13.77 -4.61
N ARG A 23 -13.63 12.67 -3.86
CA ARG A 23 -12.54 11.66 -3.76
C ARG A 23 -12.63 10.62 -4.88
N SER A 24 -12.92 11.06 -6.11
CA SER A 24 -12.96 10.19 -7.28
C SER A 24 -11.74 10.40 -8.17
N PRO A 25 -11.29 9.37 -8.91
CA PRO A 25 -10.23 9.50 -9.90
C PRO A 25 -10.52 10.60 -10.94
N GLU A 26 -11.77 10.73 -11.36
CA GLU A 26 -12.21 11.72 -12.33
C GLU A 26 -12.03 13.16 -11.81
N ALA A 27 -12.54 13.45 -10.60
CA ALA A 27 -12.40 14.77 -9.99
C ALA A 27 -10.92 15.12 -9.71
N ALA A 28 -10.10 14.12 -9.34
CA ALA A 28 -8.67 14.32 -9.16
C ALA A 28 -7.99 14.65 -10.51
N GLY A 29 -8.31 13.93 -11.58
CA GLY A 29 -7.78 14.20 -12.92
C GLY A 29 -8.15 15.59 -13.41
N GLN A 30 -9.40 15.99 -13.25
CA GLN A 30 -9.88 17.32 -13.59
C GLN A 30 -9.15 18.41 -12.78
N ALA A 31 -8.99 18.23 -11.47
CA ALA A 31 -8.28 19.17 -10.61
C ALA A 31 -6.80 19.33 -11.02
N ILE A 32 -6.12 18.21 -11.33
CA ILE A 32 -4.73 18.22 -11.81
C ILE A 32 -4.63 19.03 -13.10
N ALA A 33 -5.46 18.73 -14.10
CA ALA A 33 -5.41 19.39 -15.39
C ALA A 33 -5.76 20.89 -15.29
N SER A 34 -6.82 21.23 -14.52
CA SER A 34 -7.30 22.61 -14.42
C SER A 34 -6.37 23.54 -13.65
N HIS A 35 -5.66 23.00 -12.65
CA HIS A 35 -4.77 23.77 -11.76
C HIS A 35 -3.28 23.46 -11.96
N GLN A 36 -2.94 22.68 -12.98
CA GLN A 36 -1.54 22.33 -13.32
C GLN A 36 -0.76 21.79 -12.09
N VAL A 37 -1.35 20.81 -11.41
CA VAL A 37 -0.77 20.25 -10.18
C VAL A 37 0.55 19.54 -10.46
N ASN A 38 1.60 19.89 -9.71
CA ASN A 38 2.93 19.29 -9.83
C ASN A 38 3.15 18.10 -8.90
N VAL A 39 2.49 18.10 -7.73
CA VAL A 39 2.69 17.07 -6.69
C VAL A 39 1.38 16.40 -6.37
N LEU A 40 1.31 15.08 -6.59
CA LEU A 40 0.14 14.25 -6.31
C LEU A 40 0.41 13.32 -5.12
N PRO A 41 -0.04 13.67 -3.89
CA PRO A 41 -0.02 12.75 -2.76
C PRO A 41 -1.24 11.83 -2.81
N ALA A 42 -1.03 10.51 -2.86
CA ALA A 42 -2.15 9.56 -2.91
C ALA A 42 -1.79 8.19 -2.31
N SER A 43 -2.80 7.39 -1.93
CA SER A 43 -2.60 6.01 -1.55
C SER A 43 -2.36 5.12 -2.78
N PRO A 44 -1.62 4.01 -2.66
CA PRO A 44 -1.48 3.01 -3.72
C PRO A 44 -2.81 2.55 -4.31
N THR A 45 -3.82 2.32 -3.46
CA THR A 45 -5.17 1.95 -3.90
C THR A 45 -5.80 3.03 -4.77
N PHE A 46 -5.73 4.32 -4.37
CA PHE A 46 -6.28 5.41 -5.17
C PHE A 46 -5.56 5.57 -6.51
N LEU A 47 -4.22 5.47 -6.51
CA LEU A 47 -3.43 5.50 -7.74
C LEU A 47 -3.81 4.37 -8.71
N ASN A 48 -4.04 3.16 -8.18
CA ASN A 48 -4.54 2.06 -9.01
C ASN A 48 -5.93 2.35 -9.58
N LEU A 49 -6.84 2.94 -8.80
CA LEU A 49 -8.16 3.36 -9.31
C LEU A 49 -8.03 4.40 -10.42
N MET A 50 -7.10 5.35 -10.33
CA MET A 50 -6.83 6.31 -11.41
C MET A 50 -6.35 5.62 -12.69
N LEU A 51 -5.50 4.59 -12.56
CA LEU A 51 -5.05 3.79 -13.71
C LEU A 51 -6.20 2.99 -14.35
N LEU A 52 -7.06 2.38 -13.51
CA LEU A 52 -8.18 1.54 -13.98
C LEU A 52 -9.30 2.36 -14.63
N SER A 53 -9.58 3.56 -14.12
CA SER A 53 -10.60 4.46 -14.67
C SER A 53 -10.17 5.17 -15.94
N GLY A 54 -8.91 5.01 -16.37
CA GLY A 54 -8.37 5.69 -17.52
C GLY A 54 -8.23 7.21 -17.34
N THR A 55 -8.03 7.69 -16.11
CA THR A 55 -7.94 9.12 -15.80
C THR A 55 -6.82 9.82 -16.60
N ALA A 56 -5.66 9.15 -16.76
CA ALA A 56 -4.54 9.71 -17.53
C ALA A 56 -4.79 9.82 -19.03
N GLN A 57 -5.78 9.09 -19.57
CA GLN A 57 -6.20 9.20 -20.97
C GLN A 57 -7.27 10.28 -21.18
N LYS A 58 -8.01 10.63 -20.13
CA LYS A 58 -9.11 11.59 -20.18
C LYS A 58 -8.70 13.03 -19.86
N HIS A 59 -7.64 13.18 -19.07
CA HIS A 59 -7.15 14.46 -18.58
C HIS A 59 -5.66 14.63 -18.86
N ASP A 60 -5.21 15.86 -19.07
CA ASP A 60 -3.78 16.19 -19.16
C ASP A 60 -3.17 16.17 -17.75
N LEU A 61 -2.38 15.15 -17.47
CA LEU A 61 -1.68 15.00 -16.21
C LEU A 61 -0.16 15.21 -16.36
N SER A 62 0.28 15.81 -17.48
CA SER A 62 1.70 15.99 -17.83
C SER A 62 2.45 16.92 -16.87
N THR A 63 1.74 17.76 -16.13
CA THR A 63 2.31 18.68 -15.13
C THR A 63 2.73 17.98 -13.84
N VAL A 64 2.33 16.72 -13.62
CA VAL A 64 2.70 15.96 -12.40
C VAL A 64 4.17 15.58 -12.48
N GLU A 65 4.97 16.17 -11.61
CA GLU A 65 6.41 15.93 -11.47
C GLU A 65 6.73 14.94 -10.35
N ILE A 66 5.87 14.87 -9.32
CA ILE A 66 6.06 14.00 -8.16
C ILE A 66 4.74 13.31 -7.82
N ILE A 67 4.79 11.98 -7.73
CA ILE A 67 3.73 11.17 -7.12
C ILE A 67 4.24 10.68 -5.78
N ALA A 68 3.68 11.24 -4.69
CA ALA A 68 4.05 10.87 -3.33
C ALA A 68 3.05 9.82 -2.80
N TYR A 69 3.47 8.56 -2.69
CA TYR A 69 2.60 7.47 -2.28
C TYR A 69 2.99 6.87 -0.94
N GLY A 70 2.02 6.37 -0.19
CA GLY A 70 2.27 5.75 1.10
C GLY A 70 0.99 5.33 1.83
N ALA A 71 1.14 5.00 3.11
CA ALA A 71 0.06 4.54 3.99
C ALA A 71 -0.50 3.14 3.70
N GLU A 72 -0.06 2.49 2.62
CA GLU A 72 -0.32 1.10 2.24
C GLU A 72 0.91 0.55 1.51
N ALA A 73 1.08 -0.77 1.50
CA ALA A 73 2.08 -1.41 0.65
C ALA A 73 1.73 -1.18 -0.84
N MET A 74 2.70 -0.76 -1.64
CA MET A 74 2.56 -0.56 -3.08
C MET A 74 2.75 -1.89 -3.81
N PRO A 75 1.77 -2.38 -4.58
CA PRO A 75 1.98 -3.54 -5.44
C PRO A 75 2.95 -3.22 -6.59
N GLN A 76 3.90 -4.12 -6.88
CA GLN A 76 4.88 -3.92 -7.94
C GLN A 76 4.23 -3.63 -9.31
N LYS A 77 3.15 -4.35 -9.65
CA LYS A 77 2.40 -4.13 -10.90
C LYS A 77 1.84 -2.70 -10.99
N VAL A 78 1.32 -2.18 -9.87
CA VAL A 78 0.79 -0.81 -9.82
C VAL A 78 1.92 0.20 -9.99
N LEU A 79 3.05 0.01 -9.29
CA LEU A 79 4.23 0.87 -9.42
C LEU A 79 4.72 0.93 -10.87
N SER A 80 4.88 -0.22 -11.53
CA SER A 80 5.32 -0.31 -12.93
C SER A 80 4.32 0.34 -13.91
N ARG A 81 3.00 0.22 -13.64
CA ARG A 81 1.97 0.90 -14.44
C ARG A 81 1.99 2.41 -14.24
N LEU A 82 2.22 2.88 -13.01
CA LEU A 82 2.38 4.31 -12.71
C LEU A 82 3.59 4.90 -13.41
N ALA A 83 4.76 4.24 -13.37
CA ALA A 83 5.96 4.70 -14.07
C ALA A 83 5.74 4.86 -15.58
N LYS A 84 4.92 3.98 -16.19
CA LYS A 84 4.53 4.09 -17.60
C LYS A 84 3.50 5.19 -17.87
N ALA A 85 2.52 5.36 -16.98
CA ALA A 85 1.47 6.36 -17.15
C ALA A 85 1.95 7.79 -16.86
N PHE A 86 2.98 7.94 -16.01
CA PHE A 86 3.57 9.21 -15.61
C PHE A 86 5.09 9.20 -15.84
N PRO A 87 5.56 9.16 -17.10
CA PRO A 87 6.97 8.95 -17.42
C PRO A 87 7.88 10.09 -16.94
N ASN A 88 7.34 11.28 -16.72
CA ASN A 88 8.08 12.45 -16.23
C ASN A 88 8.03 12.61 -14.72
N ALA A 89 7.23 11.80 -14.01
CA ALA A 89 7.07 11.93 -12.58
C ALA A 89 8.07 11.07 -11.79
N GLN A 90 8.58 11.63 -10.69
CA GLN A 90 9.27 10.86 -9.68
C GLN A 90 8.26 10.15 -8.76
N LEU A 91 8.38 8.85 -8.63
CA LEU A 91 7.57 8.06 -7.70
C LEU A 91 8.28 8.02 -6.34
N GLN A 92 7.77 8.78 -5.38
CA GLN A 92 8.35 8.92 -4.04
C GLN A 92 7.50 8.20 -3.01
N GLN A 93 8.07 7.19 -2.37
CA GLN A 93 7.43 6.58 -1.22
C GLN A 93 7.44 7.53 -0.04
N LYS A 94 6.37 7.54 0.75
CA LYS A 94 6.25 8.23 2.04
C LYS A 94 6.01 7.18 3.12
N PHE A 95 6.71 7.35 4.23
CA PHE A 95 6.61 6.47 5.37
C PHE A 95 6.40 7.28 6.66
N GLY A 96 5.60 6.76 7.55
CA GLY A 96 5.31 7.33 8.84
C GLY A 96 3.98 6.83 9.39
N THR A 97 3.81 7.01 10.68
CA THR A 97 2.60 6.63 11.41
C THR A 97 2.01 7.85 12.13
N SER A 98 0.80 7.73 12.66
CA SER A 98 0.24 8.80 13.49
C SER A 98 1.05 9.01 14.76
N GLU A 99 1.73 7.96 15.21
CA GLU A 99 2.50 7.90 16.45
C GLU A 99 3.91 8.49 16.31
N THR A 100 4.48 8.46 15.11
CA THR A 100 5.86 8.93 14.87
C THR A 100 5.96 10.16 13.98
N GLY A 101 4.83 10.54 13.35
CA GLY A 101 4.86 11.52 12.27
C GLY A 101 5.46 10.94 10.97
N THR A 102 5.78 11.82 10.03
CA THR A 102 6.40 11.44 8.76
C THR A 102 7.91 11.33 8.94
N ILE A 103 8.49 10.18 8.63
CA ILE A 103 9.92 9.92 8.65
C ILE A 103 10.53 10.28 7.30
N ARG A 104 11.68 10.91 7.29
CA ARG A 104 12.41 11.23 6.06
C ARG A 104 13.02 9.96 5.49
N ILE A 105 12.55 9.56 4.33
CA ILE A 105 13.03 8.41 3.56
C ILE A 105 13.42 8.83 2.16
N LYS A 106 14.23 7.99 1.50
CA LYS A 106 14.61 8.11 0.10
C LYS A 106 14.21 6.85 -0.65
N SER A 107 13.37 6.99 -1.66
CA SER A 107 13.05 5.90 -2.59
C SER A 107 14.27 5.56 -3.44
N ILE A 108 14.51 4.27 -3.69
CA ILE A 108 15.70 3.81 -4.43
C ILE A 108 15.54 3.98 -5.96
N GLY A 109 14.32 4.26 -6.42
CA GLY A 109 14.02 4.51 -7.83
C GLY A 109 12.54 4.34 -8.13
N ASN A 110 12.13 4.75 -9.34
CA ASN A 110 10.72 4.72 -9.75
C ASN A 110 10.13 3.29 -9.91
N GLU A 111 10.97 2.29 -10.05
CA GLU A 111 10.54 0.89 -10.24
C GLU A 111 10.87 0.01 -9.02
N SER A 112 11.47 0.60 -7.98
CA SER A 112 11.82 -0.12 -6.75
C SER A 112 10.82 0.16 -5.64
N LEU A 113 10.45 -0.90 -4.91
CA LEU A 113 9.67 -0.80 -3.68
C LEU A 113 10.55 -0.56 -2.45
N PHE A 114 11.87 -0.55 -2.63
CA PHE A 114 12.82 -0.30 -1.55
C PHE A 114 13.01 1.19 -1.31
N PHE A 115 13.23 1.52 -0.05
CA PHE A 115 13.57 2.86 0.42
C PHE A 115 14.61 2.77 1.53
N ARG A 116 15.28 3.88 1.78
CA ARG A 116 16.21 4.04 2.90
C ARG A 116 15.68 5.10 3.85
N ILE A 117 15.81 4.88 5.14
CA ILE A 117 15.58 5.92 6.15
C ILE A 117 16.81 6.84 6.17
N GLU A 118 16.60 8.12 5.84
CA GLU A 118 17.62 9.18 5.81
C GLU A 118 17.32 10.27 6.85
N ASP A 119 16.64 9.91 7.91
CA ASP A 119 16.29 10.80 9.01
C ASP A 119 17.32 10.66 10.12
N SER A 120 18.14 11.71 10.33
CA SER A 120 19.24 11.70 11.31
C SER A 120 18.77 11.57 12.76
N ASP A 121 17.53 11.97 13.04
CA ASP A 121 16.97 11.99 14.39
C ASP A 121 16.17 10.73 14.70
N THR A 122 16.01 9.86 13.70
CA THR A 122 15.28 8.59 13.81
C THR A 122 16.23 7.41 13.85
N GLN A 123 16.19 6.64 14.93
CA GLN A 123 16.81 5.33 15.02
C GLN A 123 15.78 4.28 14.57
N TRP A 124 16.25 3.23 13.91
CA TRP A 124 15.41 2.12 13.50
C TRP A 124 16.09 0.77 13.73
N LYS A 125 15.29 -0.26 13.90
CA LYS A 125 15.70 -1.66 13.95
C LYS A 125 14.57 -2.55 13.44
N VAL A 126 14.91 -3.77 13.05
CA VAL A 126 13.93 -4.79 12.69
C VAL A 126 13.99 -5.91 13.72
N VAL A 127 12.84 -6.26 14.28
CA VAL A 127 12.68 -7.33 15.27
C VAL A 127 11.58 -8.27 14.77
N GLU A 128 11.90 -9.52 14.50
CA GLU A 128 10.94 -10.49 13.95
C GLU A 128 10.19 -9.99 12.72
N GLU A 129 10.91 -9.42 11.75
CA GLU A 129 10.41 -8.79 10.54
C GLU A 129 9.64 -7.46 10.77
N GLU A 130 9.34 -7.07 12.02
CA GLU A 130 8.63 -5.83 12.33
C GLU A 130 9.63 -4.65 12.43
N LEU A 131 9.31 -3.55 11.75
CA LEU A 131 10.07 -2.31 11.85
C LEU A 131 9.73 -1.58 13.15
N TRP A 132 10.76 -1.28 13.93
CA TRP A 132 10.67 -0.47 15.14
C TRP A 132 11.38 0.84 14.93
N LEU A 133 10.78 1.92 15.44
CA LEU A 133 11.30 3.28 15.33
C LEU A 133 11.51 3.91 16.71
N LYS A 134 12.53 4.75 16.80
CA LYS A 134 12.74 5.64 17.95
C LYS A 134 13.04 7.03 17.42
N THR A 135 12.12 7.97 17.63
CA THR A 135 12.15 9.32 17.07
C THR A 135 11.69 10.35 18.10
N PRO A 136 12.24 11.58 18.08
CA PRO A 136 11.79 12.67 18.95
C PRO A 136 10.33 13.07 18.75
N SER A 137 9.78 12.86 17.54
CA SER A 137 8.38 13.19 17.20
C SER A 137 7.36 12.15 17.66
N ARG A 138 7.79 11.10 18.38
CA ARG A 138 6.90 10.07 18.92
C ARG A 138 5.86 10.67 19.87
N VAL A 139 4.59 10.23 19.73
CA VAL A 139 3.54 10.58 20.68
C VAL A 139 3.90 10.14 22.11
N LEU A 140 3.37 10.82 23.11
CA LEU A 140 3.62 10.52 24.52
C LEU A 140 2.86 9.28 25.00
N GLY A 141 1.70 9.00 24.40
CA GLY A 141 0.80 7.89 24.72
C GLY A 141 -0.57 8.08 24.11
N TYR A 142 -1.48 7.15 24.37
CA TYR A 142 -2.88 7.24 23.95
C TYR A 142 -3.75 7.69 25.13
N LEU A 143 -4.79 8.50 24.88
CA LEU A 143 -5.65 9.03 25.93
C LEU A 143 -6.63 7.99 26.49
N ASN A 144 -7.14 7.09 25.62
CA ASN A 144 -8.24 6.19 25.97
C ASN A 144 -8.00 4.75 25.52
N ALA A 145 -6.73 4.34 25.38
CA ALA A 145 -6.33 3.00 24.98
C ALA A 145 -4.97 2.64 25.60
N ASP A 146 -4.64 1.36 25.59
CA ASP A 146 -3.32 0.87 25.97
C ASP A 146 -2.24 1.43 25.01
N ASP A 147 -1.00 1.45 25.49
CA ASP A 147 0.14 2.09 24.79
C ASP A 147 0.55 1.47 23.44
N GLY A 148 -0.21 0.49 22.95
CA GLY A 148 -0.30 0.05 21.54
C GLY A 148 1.01 -0.05 20.75
N GLY A 149 2.08 -0.56 21.37
CA GLY A 149 3.40 -0.66 20.72
C GLY A 149 4.39 0.42 21.13
N LEU A 150 4.01 1.34 22.06
CA LEU A 150 4.94 2.27 22.67
C LEU A 150 5.70 1.55 23.79
N GLU A 151 7.02 1.42 23.64
CA GLU A 151 7.88 0.76 24.61
C GLU A 151 8.47 1.80 25.59
N ALA A 152 8.71 1.37 26.85
CA ALA A 152 9.19 2.25 27.92
C ALA A 152 10.58 2.86 27.63
N ASP A 153 11.42 2.19 26.85
CA ASP A 153 12.75 2.65 26.44
C ASP A 153 12.74 3.61 25.22
N GLY A 154 11.55 4.03 24.79
CA GLY A 154 11.33 5.00 23.73
C GLY A 154 11.19 4.42 22.32
N TRP A 155 11.27 3.12 22.14
CA TRP A 155 10.94 2.47 20.88
C TRP A 155 9.44 2.45 20.64
N TYR A 156 9.07 2.48 19.36
CA TYR A 156 7.71 2.29 18.88
C TYR A 156 7.66 1.13 17.89
N ARG A 157 6.81 0.16 18.18
CA ARG A 157 6.50 -0.97 17.30
C ARG A 157 5.50 -0.49 16.25
N THR A 158 5.95 -0.36 15.01
CA THR A 158 5.11 0.22 13.96
C THR A 158 3.97 -0.70 13.51
N GLY A 159 4.10 -2.01 13.75
CA GLY A 159 3.25 -3.04 13.18
C GLY A 159 3.47 -3.23 11.67
N ASP A 160 4.41 -2.52 11.05
CA ASP A 160 4.78 -2.73 9.65
C ASP A 160 5.85 -3.80 9.56
N LEU A 161 5.59 -4.82 8.76
CA LEU A 161 6.56 -5.87 8.45
C LEU A 161 7.39 -5.45 7.25
N VAL A 162 8.70 -5.68 7.34
CA VAL A 162 9.67 -5.27 6.34
C VAL A 162 10.64 -6.38 5.99
N GLU A 163 11.15 -6.34 4.77
CA GLU A 163 12.39 -7.03 4.40
C GLU A 163 13.52 -6.01 4.23
N ILE A 164 14.75 -6.45 4.41
CA ILE A 164 15.96 -5.66 4.26
C ILE A 164 16.80 -6.29 3.17
N ASP A 165 17.32 -5.48 2.24
CA ASP A 165 18.31 -5.93 1.26
C ASP A 165 19.75 -5.79 1.80
N ASP A 166 20.73 -6.26 1.01
CA ASP A 166 22.16 -6.23 1.37
C ASP A 166 22.75 -4.81 1.51
N HIS A 167 21.96 -3.77 1.23
CA HIS A 167 22.35 -2.36 1.29
C HIS A 167 21.59 -1.57 2.37
N ASP A 168 20.96 -2.26 3.32
CA ASP A 168 20.11 -1.70 4.37
C ASP A 168 18.92 -0.89 3.84
N ASN A 169 18.44 -1.20 2.62
CA ASN A 169 17.19 -0.66 2.14
C ASN A 169 16.03 -1.52 2.64
N LEU A 170 14.92 -0.86 2.98
CA LEU A 170 13.72 -1.47 3.53
C LEU A 170 12.63 -1.55 2.49
N ARG A 171 11.85 -2.63 2.48
CA ARG A 171 10.61 -2.76 1.72
C ARG A 171 9.49 -3.19 2.66
N ILE A 172 8.38 -2.46 2.64
CA ILE A 172 7.17 -2.86 3.40
C ILE A 172 6.55 -4.08 2.75
N ILE A 173 6.42 -5.17 3.50
CA ILE A 173 5.78 -6.40 3.05
C ILE A 173 4.38 -6.60 3.63
N GLY A 174 3.94 -5.75 4.55
CA GLY A 174 2.58 -5.78 5.09
C GLY A 174 2.48 -5.28 6.51
N ARG A 175 1.37 -5.64 7.15
CA ARG A 175 1.07 -5.35 8.55
C ARG A 175 1.08 -6.63 9.36
N ALA A 176 1.64 -6.60 10.56
CA ALA A 176 1.61 -7.72 11.50
C ALA A 176 0.17 -8.16 11.83
N SER A 177 -0.75 -7.19 11.97
CA SER A 177 -2.18 -7.46 12.23
C SER A 177 -2.93 -8.09 11.05
N ALA A 178 -2.38 -8.04 9.84
CA ALA A 178 -2.99 -8.61 8.64
C ALA A 178 -2.50 -10.05 8.34
N VAL A 179 -1.52 -10.56 9.10
CA VAL A 179 -0.99 -11.92 8.91
C VAL A 179 -2.09 -12.95 9.15
N ILE A 180 -2.27 -13.84 8.18
CA ILE A 180 -3.25 -14.93 8.26
C ILE A 180 -2.55 -16.16 8.86
N ASN A 181 -3.12 -16.72 9.92
CA ASN A 181 -2.60 -17.95 10.53
C ASN A 181 -3.38 -19.16 10.01
N VAL A 182 -2.75 -19.95 9.16
CA VAL A 182 -3.32 -21.17 8.56
C VAL A 182 -2.70 -22.39 9.21
N GLY A 183 -3.36 -22.97 10.22
CA GLY A 183 -2.83 -24.16 10.92
C GLY A 183 -1.45 -23.95 11.54
N GLY A 184 -1.19 -22.78 12.11
CA GLY A 184 0.12 -22.43 12.70
C GLY A 184 1.12 -21.83 11.69
N GLN A 185 0.80 -21.81 10.40
CA GLN A 185 1.65 -21.21 9.36
C GLN A 185 1.25 -19.76 9.09
N LYS A 186 2.21 -18.84 9.19
CA LYS A 186 2.01 -17.43 8.88
C LYS A 186 1.93 -17.21 7.36
N VAL A 187 0.92 -16.49 6.92
CA VAL A 187 0.74 -16.09 5.52
C VAL A 187 0.61 -14.57 5.45
N HIS A 188 1.51 -13.91 4.74
CA HIS A 188 1.45 -12.49 4.49
C HIS A 188 0.54 -12.23 3.27
N PRO A 189 -0.58 -11.49 3.41
CA PRO A 189 -1.47 -11.21 2.28
C PRO A 189 -0.76 -10.66 1.05
N SER A 190 0.18 -9.74 1.25
CA SER A 190 0.95 -9.10 0.17
C SER A 190 1.80 -10.07 -0.65
N GLU A 191 2.34 -11.13 -0.05
CA GLU A 191 3.08 -12.17 -0.76
C GLU A 191 2.16 -12.89 -1.77
N VAL A 192 0.98 -13.25 -1.32
CA VAL A 192 -0.03 -13.90 -2.19
C VAL A 192 -0.55 -12.92 -3.24
N GLU A 193 -0.82 -11.68 -2.85
CA GLU A 193 -1.25 -10.61 -3.77
C GLU A 193 -0.21 -10.34 -4.86
N ALA A 194 1.07 -10.35 -4.53
CA ALA A 194 2.14 -10.16 -5.51
C ALA A 194 2.08 -11.23 -6.60
N ILE A 195 1.94 -12.50 -6.23
CA ILE A 195 1.85 -13.62 -7.16
C ILE A 195 0.55 -13.57 -8.00
N LEU A 196 -0.58 -13.25 -7.37
CA LEU A 196 -1.86 -13.16 -8.11
C LEU A 196 -1.87 -11.99 -9.10
N ASN A 197 -1.20 -10.89 -8.76
CA ASN A 197 -1.08 -9.74 -9.64
C ASN A 197 -0.24 -10.01 -10.91
N GLU A 198 0.54 -11.09 -10.97
CA GLU A 198 1.24 -11.51 -12.19
C GLU A 198 0.27 -12.08 -13.25
N ILE A 199 -0.90 -12.55 -12.83
CA ILE A 199 -1.86 -13.18 -13.72
C ILE A 199 -2.48 -12.12 -14.64
N GLU A 200 -2.42 -12.36 -15.95
CA GLU A 200 -3.08 -11.52 -16.93
C GLU A 200 -4.61 -11.54 -16.73
N GLY A 201 -5.25 -10.39 -16.88
CA GLY A 201 -6.68 -10.22 -16.65
C GLY A 201 -7.06 -9.93 -15.19
N ILE A 202 -6.16 -10.08 -14.22
CA ILE A 202 -6.38 -9.62 -12.85
C ILE A 202 -5.96 -8.15 -12.74
N GLU A 203 -6.92 -7.29 -12.42
CA GLU A 203 -6.75 -5.83 -12.30
C GLU A 203 -6.49 -5.39 -10.87
N ALA A 204 -7.13 -6.05 -9.90
CA ALA A 204 -6.90 -5.82 -8.48
C ALA A 204 -7.15 -7.07 -7.66
N VAL A 205 -6.45 -7.19 -6.52
CA VAL A 205 -6.52 -8.35 -5.61
C VAL A 205 -6.65 -7.87 -4.18
N SER A 206 -7.46 -8.57 -3.40
CA SER A 206 -7.47 -8.47 -1.94
C SER A 206 -7.41 -9.86 -1.34
N ILE A 207 -6.40 -10.11 -0.51
CA ILE A 207 -6.22 -11.37 0.23
C ILE A 207 -6.63 -11.14 1.69
N TYR A 208 -7.35 -12.09 2.24
CA TYR A 208 -7.79 -12.06 3.64
C TYR A 208 -7.95 -13.48 4.22
N GLY A 209 -7.96 -13.55 5.55
CA GLY A 209 -8.25 -14.78 6.29
C GLY A 209 -9.75 -15.04 6.33
N MET A 210 -10.15 -16.28 6.00
CA MET A 210 -11.51 -16.74 6.19
C MET A 210 -11.51 -17.87 7.24
N ALA A 211 -12.44 -17.83 8.19
CA ALA A 211 -12.55 -18.86 9.22
C ALA A 211 -12.67 -20.27 8.63
N ALA A 212 -11.92 -21.21 9.17
CA ALA A 212 -11.90 -22.60 8.75
C ALA A 212 -11.87 -23.52 9.98
N PRO A 213 -12.74 -24.56 10.05
CA PRO A 213 -12.90 -25.39 11.26
C PRO A 213 -11.64 -26.15 11.69
N ILE A 214 -10.79 -26.56 10.74
CA ILE A 214 -9.62 -27.41 11.00
C ILE A 214 -8.36 -26.56 11.23
N THR A 215 -8.14 -25.54 10.42
CA THR A 215 -6.91 -24.74 10.44
C THR A 215 -7.06 -23.39 11.17
N GLY A 216 -8.23 -23.12 11.76
CA GLY A 216 -8.58 -21.80 12.32
C GLY A 216 -8.89 -20.80 11.23
N SER A 217 -8.00 -20.64 10.26
CA SER A 217 -8.20 -19.79 9.08
C SER A 217 -7.71 -20.49 7.81
N THR A 218 -8.20 -20.01 6.68
CA THR A 218 -7.71 -20.33 5.33
C THR A 218 -7.58 -19.03 4.52
N VAL A 219 -6.76 -19.07 3.48
CA VAL A 219 -6.58 -17.92 2.59
C VAL A 219 -7.78 -17.82 1.64
N ALA A 220 -8.36 -16.62 1.54
CA ALA A 220 -9.39 -16.26 0.58
C ALA A 220 -8.98 -15.02 -0.20
N CYS A 221 -9.53 -14.84 -1.41
CA CYS A 221 -9.29 -13.64 -2.20
C CYS A 221 -10.57 -13.07 -2.83
N GLU A 222 -10.60 -11.75 -2.94
CA GLU A 222 -11.44 -11.00 -3.86
C GLU A 222 -10.57 -10.50 -5.00
N ILE A 223 -11.05 -10.63 -6.23
CA ILE A 223 -10.35 -10.18 -7.43
C ILE A 223 -11.27 -9.31 -8.29
N VAL A 224 -10.69 -8.27 -8.89
CA VAL A 224 -11.28 -7.52 -10.00
C VAL A 224 -10.61 -8.01 -11.27
N VAL A 225 -11.40 -8.35 -12.27
CA VAL A 225 -10.90 -8.94 -13.51
C VAL A 225 -11.41 -8.19 -14.74
N SER A 226 -10.61 -8.20 -15.80
CA SER A 226 -11.03 -7.75 -17.12
C SER A 226 -11.64 -8.96 -17.86
N GLY A 227 -12.95 -8.93 -18.14
CA GLY A 227 -13.67 -9.98 -18.85
C GLY A 227 -14.73 -10.70 -18.02
N ASP A 228 -15.50 -11.57 -18.67
CA ASP A 228 -16.72 -12.21 -18.12
C ASP A 228 -16.50 -13.64 -17.63
N GLU A 229 -15.26 -14.08 -17.42
CA GLU A 229 -14.97 -15.43 -16.94
C GLU A 229 -15.45 -15.64 -15.51
N GLY A 230 -16.15 -16.74 -15.27
CA GLY A 230 -16.73 -17.05 -13.96
C GLY A 230 -15.69 -17.46 -12.89
N SER A 231 -16.07 -17.32 -11.61
CA SER A 231 -15.21 -17.61 -10.44
C SER A 231 -14.58 -19.01 -10.44
N ARG A 232 -15.23 -20.02 -11.04
CA ARG A 232 -14.69 -21.39 -11.15
C ARG A 232 -13.47 -21.43 -12.06
N THR A 233 -13.48 -20.71 -13.18
CA THR A 233 -12.34 -20.58 -14.10
C THR A 233 -11.19 -19.89 -13.41
N TRP A 234 -11.45 -18.75 -12.79
CA TRP A 234 -10.44 -17.99 -12.07
C TRP A 234 -9.82 -18.77 -10.90
N LYS A 235 -10.61 -19.52 -10.15
CA LYS A 235 -10.10 -20.39 -9.08
C LYS A 235 -9.11 -21.43 -9.62
N ARG A 236 -9.38 -22.02 -10.79
CA ARG A 236 -8.47 -22.97 -11.44
C ARG A 236 -7.20 -22.28 -11.94
N THR A 237 -7.32 -21.13 -12.59
CA THR A 237 -6.21 -20.31 -13.09
C THR A 237 -5.28 -19.89 -11.96
N ILE A 238 -5.83 -19.34 -10.89
CA ILE A 238 -5.08 -18.94 -9.69
C ILE A 238 -4.34 -20.14 -9.09
N ARG A 239 -5.03 -21.26 -8.87
CA ARG A 239 -4.39 -22.47 -8.31
C ARG A 239 -3.24 -22.96 -9.17
N ASN A 240 -3.40 -22.98 -10.49
CA ASN A 240 -2.34 -23.41 -11.41
C ASN A 240 -1.16 -22.44 -11.41
N HIS A 241 -1.40 -21.14 -11.40
CA HIS A 241 -0.35 -20.12 -11.39
C HIS A 241 0.44 -20.10 -10.08
N CYS A 242 -0.24 -20.30 -8.95
CA CYS A 242 0.39 -20.34 -7.62
C CYS A 242 1.18 -21.62 -7.36
N ARG A 243 0.89 -22.71 -8.11
CA ARG A 243 1.57 -24.00 -7.92
C ARG A 243 3.06 -23.88 -8.23
N GLY A 244 3.91 -24.26 -7.28
CA GLY A 244 5.38 -24.13 -7.39
C GLY A 244 5.93 -22.75 -7.04
N LYS A 245 5.06 -21.73 -6.91
CA LYS A 245 5.44 -20.37 -6.48
C LYS A 245 5.12 -20.11 -5.02
N LEU A 246 4.02 -20.69 -4.53
CA LEU A 246 3.56 -20.56 -3.16
C LEU A 246 3.43 -21.94 -2.49
N ALA A 247 3.64 -21.97 -1.17
CA ALA A 247 3.33 -23.14 -0.38
C ALA A 247 1.83 -23.48 -0.43
N PRO A 248 1.41 -24.74 -0.37
CA PRO A 248 0.02 -25.18 -0.57
C PRO A 248 -1.00 -24.44 0.32
N TRP A 249 -0.64 -24.13 1.57
CA TRP A 249 -1.49 -23.45 2.55
C TRP A 249 -1.65 -21.94 2.27
N LYS A 250 -0.79 -21.34 1.44
CA LYS A 250 -0.85 -19.93 0.99
C LYS A 250 -1.78 -19.74 -0.21
N ILE A 251 -2.12 -20.81 -0.92
CA ILE A 251 -2.94 -20.74 -2.14
C ILE A 251 -4.40 -20.47 -1.74
N PRO A 252 -5.06 -19.44 -2.31
CA PRO A 252 -6.45 -19.15 -1.98
C PRO A 252 -7.39 -20.33 -2.20
N SER A 253 -8.11 -20.71 -1.15
CA SER A 253 -9.12 -21.76 -1.16
C SER A 253 -10.48 -21.26 -1.69
N SER A 254 -10.74 -19.95 -1.50
CA SER A 254 -11.93 -19.25 -1.97
C SER A 254 -11.55 -18.07 -2.85
N VAL A 255 -12.24 -17.93 -3.98
CA VAL A 255 -12.06 -16.84 -4.95
C VAL A 255 -13.42 -16.21 -5.23
N LYS A 256 -13.53 -14.91 -5.00
CA LYS A 256 -14.72 -14.12 -5.30
C LYS A 256 -14.36 -13.03 -6.31
N ILE A 257 -15.14 -12.94 -7.40
CA ILE A 257 -15.05 -11.83 -8.34
C ILE A 257 -15.91 -10.69 -7.81
N VAL A 258 -15.36 -9.50 -7.85
CA VAL A 258 -16.02 -8.25 -7.40
C VAL A 258 -15.79 -7.16 -8.44
N ASP A 259 -16.72 -6.21 -8.53
CA ASP A 259 -16.59 -5.06 -9.45
C ASP A 259 -15.48 -4.08 -8.97
N SER A 260 -15.26 -4.02 -7.66
CA SER A 260 -14.19 -3.21 -7.06
C SER A 260 -13.75 -3.79 -5.72
N ILE A 261 -12.48 -3.58 -5.35
CA ILE A 261 -12.01 -3.90 -4.01
C ILE A 261 -12.56 -2.86 -3.03
N SER A 262 -13.10 -3.34 -1.90
CA SER A 262 -13.65 -2.48 -0.86
C SER A 262 -12.58 -1.51 -0.32
N VAL A 263 -12.89 -0.22 -0.35
CA VAL A 263 -12.04 0.84 0.19
C VAL A 263 -12.77 1.57 1.32
N ASN A 264 -12.01 2.07 2.29
CA ASN A 264 -12.54 2.92 3.34
C ASN A 264 -12.69 4.38 2.87
N ILE A 265 -13.21 5.25 3.73
CA ILE A 265 -13.37 6.69 3.43
C ILE A 265 -12.06 7.42 3.10
N ARG A 266 -10.90 6.82 3.42
CA ARG A 266 -9.56 7.35 3.10
C ARG A 266 -9.02 6.82 1.79
N MET A 267 -9.85 6.16 0.99
CA MET A 267 -9.47 5.49 -0.27
C MET A 267 -8.31 4.51 -0.09
N LYS A 268 -8.32 3.79 1.04
CA LYS A 268 -7.42 2.69 1.34
C LYS A 268 -8.19 1.39 1.33
N LYS A 269 -7.51 0.31 0.95
CA LYS A 269 -8.03 -1.05 1.00
C LYS A 269 -8.53 -1.38 2.41
N THR A 270 -9.73 -1.93 2.52
CA THR A 270 -10.26 -2.39 3.80
C THR A 270 -9.64 -3.73 4.15
N ILE A 271 -8.95 -3.81 5.30
CA ILE A 271 -8.47 -5.07 5.87
C ILE A 271 -9.66 -5.72 6.58
N ARG A 272 -9.97 -6.98 6.24
CA ARG A 272 -11.05 -7.78 6.86
C ARG A 272 -10.51 -8.70 7.93
#